data_c7f701df96e998791b365d2347ee03e7
#
_entry.id   c7f701df96e998791b365d2347ee03e7
#
_cell.length_a   1.000
_cell.length_b   1.000
_cell.length_c   1.000
_cell.angle_alpha   90.00
_cell.angle_beta   90.00
_cell.angle_gamma   90.00
#
_symmetry.space_group_name_H-M   'P 1'
#
loop_
_entity.id
_entity.type
_entity.pdbx_description
1 polymer ?
#
loop_
_entity_poly.entity_id
_entity_poly.type
_entity_poly.pdbx_seq_one_letter_code
_entity_poly.pdbx_strand_id
1 'polypeptide(L)'
;HIIVLNDYNRRLIEQKHLCAPKKIVFLEGGEGINIDNYKKYNNASNDTTFLFIGRILWDKGYDEFTKAARKVKVLYPNVNFELLGSLDPKYPKSVPEVRLRKDEEDGIVKYIGFTHDMDKVFQRKGIVITVPSYSEGMNRALMEACASGKPIITSDIPGCREAVVEGKNGFLVPARNADALAEAMLRYLHLSPQEKQDFSDESRKKAENLFDVQRVIAKYTKIIHQNETLMTNN
;
A
#
# COMPACT_ATOMS: atom_id res chain seq x y z
N HIS A 1 -23.02 -2.91 16.28
CA HIS A 1 -22.26 -3.47 15.16
C HIS A 1 -20.76 -3.38 15.43
N ILE A 2 -19.99 -4.35 14.92
CA ILE A 2 -18.52 -4.33 14.87
C ILE A 2 -18.14 -4.17 13.42
N ILE A 3 -17.35 -3.14 13.13
CA ILE A 3 -16.87 -2.83 11.78
C ILE A 3 -15.48 -3.39 11.62
N VAL A 4 -15.24 -4.14 10.55
CA VAL A 4 -13.96 -4.73 10.20
C VAL A 4 -13.54 -4.34 8.79
N LEU A 5 -12.25 -4.06 8.61
CA LEU A 5 -11.71 -3.48 7.37
C LEU A 5 -11.06 -4.50 6.45
N ASN A 6 -10.79 -5.71 6.95
CA ASN A 6 -10.21 -6.80 6.17
C ASN A 6 -10.83 -8.16 6.56
N ASP A 7 -10.74 -9.12 5.66
CA ASP A 7 -11.34 -10.44 5.82
C ASP A 7 -10.68 -11.25 6.95
N TYR A 8 -9.40 -11.04 7.21
CA TYR A 8 -8.71 -11.71 8.31
C TYR A 8 -9.32 -11.35 9.67
N ASN A 9 -9.55 -10.07 9.94
CA ASN A 9 -10.18 -9.62 11.17
C ASN A 9 -11.63 -10.08 11.28
N ARG A 10 -12.37 -10.12 10.16
CA ARG A 10 -13.71 -10.68 10.12
C ARG A 10 -13.72 -12.14 10.58
N ARG A 11 -12.89 -12.97 9.95
CA ARG A 11 -12.78 -14.40 10.30
C ARG A 11 -12.31 -14.62 11.74
N LEU A 12 -11.37 -13.79 12.22
CA LEU A 12 -10.91 -13.88 13.61
C LEU A 12 -12.03 -13.65 14.63
N ILE A 13 -12.88 -12.63 14.39
CA ILE A 13 -14.02 -12.31 15.25
C ILE A 13 -15.06 -13.44 15.20
N GLU A 14 -15.34 -13.98 14.01
CA GLU A 14 -16.26 -15.11 13.81
C GLU A 14 -15.76 -16.36 14.54
N GLN A 15 -14.51 -16.76 14.32
CA GLN A 15 -13.88 -17.94 14.93
C GLN A 15 -13.81 -17.87 16.47
N LYS A 16 -13.55 -16.68 16.99
CA LYS A 16 -13.48 -16.45 18.44
C LYS A 16 -14.85 -16.17 19.09
N HIS A 17 -15.93 -16.17 18.31
CA HIS A 17 -17.31 -15.90 18.78
C HIS A 17 -17.42 -14.59 19.57
N LEU A 18 -16.66 -13.53 19.17
CA LEU A 18 -16.63 -12.27 19.90
C LEU A 18 -17.93 -11.47 19.79
N CYS A 19 -18.74 -11.74 18.78
CA CYS A 19 -20.10 -11.20 18.65
C CYS A 19 -20.95 -12.07 17.71
N ALA A 20 -22.26 -11.84 17.70
CA ALA A 20 -23.16 -12.51 16.76
C ALA A 20 -22.80 -12.10 15.31
N PRO A 21 -22.75 -13.04 14.34
CA PRO A 21 -22.37 -12.75 12.95
C PRO A 21 -23.14 -11.61 12.30
N LYS A 22 -24.44 -11.48 12.61
CA LYS A 22 -25.29 -10.37 12.12
C LYS A 22 -24.87 -8.98 12.58
N LYS A 23 -24.01 -8.87 13.61
CA LYS A 23 -23.45 -7.61 14.10
C LYS A 23 -22.11 -7.24 13.43
N ILE A 24 -21.54 -8.13 12.63
CA ILE A 24 -20.29 -7.87 11.92
C ILE A 24 -20.61 -7.14 10.62
N VAL A 25 -20.00 -5.99 10.44
CA VAL A 25 -20.04 -5.20 9.20
C VAL A 25 -18.65 -5.23 8.57
N PHE A 26 -18.51 -5.97 7.50
CA PHE A 26 -17.27 -6.02 6.75
C PHE A 26 -17.25 -4.91 5.68
N LEU A 27 -16.31 -3.99 5.79
CA LEU A 27 -16.01 -2.97 4.79
C LEU A 27 -14.89 -3.50 3.88
N GLU A 28 -15.30 -4.21 2.83
CA GLU A 28 -14.36 -4.66 1.81
C GLU A 28 -13.69 -3.44 1.15
N GLY A 29 -12.36 -3.40 1.14
CA GLY A 29 -11.60 -2.24 0.69
C GLY A 29 -11.34 -1.19 1.79
N GLY A 30 -11.65 -1.50 3.05
CA GLY A 30 -11.36 -0.63 4.20
C GLY A 30 -12.28 0.57 4.33
N GLU A 31 -11.75 1.66 4.89
CA GLU A 31 -12.48 2.92 5.07
C GLU A 31 -12.69 3.71 3.77
N GLY A 32 -12.05 3.27 2.68
CA GLY A 32 -12.10 3.96 1.39
C GLY A 32 -11.38 5.30 1.36
N ILE A 33 -11.29 5.85 0.16
CA ILE A 33 -10.76 7.19 -0.11
C ILE A 33 -11.67 7.91 -1.09
N ASN A 34 -11.68 9.25 -1.08
CA ASN A 34 -12.33 10.00 -2.14
C ASN A 34 -11.47 9.93 -3.40
N ILE A 35 -11.89 9.08 -4.35
CA ILE A 35 -11.15 8.82 -5.60
C ILE A 35 -11.03 10.06 -6.48
N ASP A 36 -11.98 10.99 -6.42
CA ASP A 36 -11.96 12.22 -7.20
C ASP A 36 -10.80 13.15 -6.82
N ASN A 37 -10.25 12.98 -5.61
CA ASN A 37 -9.06 13.71 -5.17
C ASN A 37 -7.76 13.20 -5.81
N TYR A 38 -7.79 12.07 -6.53
CA TYR A 38 -6.61 11.44 -7.11
C TYR A 38 -6.75 11.34 -8.63
N LYS A 39 -5.87 12.04 -9.34
CA LYS A 39 -5.77 11.91 -10.79
C LYS A 39 -5.01 10.63 -11.15
N LYS A 40 -5.49 9.93 -12.18
CA LYS A 40 -4.68 8.87 -12.79
C LYS A 40 -3.55 9.50 -13.57
N TYR A 41 -2.32 9.09 -13.29
CA TYR A 41 -1.13 9.55 -13.99
C TYR A 41 -0.56 8.43 -14.86
N ASN A 42 -0.13 8.78 -16.07
CA ASN A 42 0.65 7.87 -16.90
C ASN A 42 1.95 7.50 -16.18
N ASN A 43 2.19 6.22 -15.99
CA ASN A 43 3.38 5.72 -15.30
C ASN A 43 4.46 5.18 -16.26
N ALA A 44 4.19 5.19 -17.58
CA ALA A 44 5.16 4.71 -18.56
C ALA A 44 6.46 5.55 -18.51
N SER A 45 7.56 4.89 -18.24
CA SER A 45 8.90 5.47 -18.21
C SER A 45 9.93 4.36 -18.38
N ASN A 46 11.05 4.68 -19.00
CA ASN A 46 12.23 3.82 -19.00
C ASN A 46 12.95 3.85 -17.64
N ASP A 47 12.86 4.99 -16.94
CA ASP A 47 13.41 5.12 -15.60
C ASP A 47 12.40 4.58 -14.58
N THR A 48 12.89 3.76 -13.68
CA THR A 48 12.06 3.21 -12.59
C THR A 48 12.57 3.70 -11.23
N THR A 49 11.64 4.14 -10.40
CA THR A 49 11.90 4.47 -9.00
C THR A 49 11.02 3.59 -8.11
N PHE A 50 11.63 2.76 -7.29
CA PHE A 50 10.94 2.07 -6.22
C PHE A 50 10.81 3.02 -5.04
N LEU A 51 9.58 3.37 -4.69
CA LEU A 51 9.29 4.34 -3.65
C LEU A 51 8.69 3.65 -2.43
N PHE A 52 9.45 3.61 -1.35
CA PHE A 52 8.92 3.25 -0.04
C PHE A 52 8.05 4.38 0.50
N ILE A 53 6.83 4.05 0.94
CA ILE A 53 5.94 5.01 1.59
C ILE A 53 5.53 4.48 2.97
N GLY A 54 5.87 5.25 4.00
CA GLY A 54 5.50 4.94 5.38
C GLY A 54 6.45 5.57 6.38
N ARG A 55 6.09 5.55 7.66
CA ARG A 55 7.04 5.96 8.72
C ARG A 55 8.31 5.12 8.60
N ILE A 56 9.46 5.74 8.81
CA ILE A 56 10.77 5.09 8.69
C ILE A 56 11.00 4.22 9.93
N LEU A 57 10.40 3.04 9.90
CA LEU A 57 10.39 2.08 11.00
C LEU A 57 10.81 0.69 10.52
N TRP A 58 11.39 -0.10 11.42
CA TRP A 58 11.77 -1.50 11.13
C TRP A 58 10.56 -2.35 10.72
N ASP A 59 9.43 -2.23 11.43
CA ASP A 59 8.22 -3.00 11.14
C ASP A 59 7.43 -2.51 9.90
N LYS A 60 7.84 -1.41 9.30
CA LYS A 60 7.39 -1.00 7.97
C LYS A 60 8.26 -1.57 6.85
N GLY A 61 9.26 -2.39 7.18
CA GLY A 61 10.08 -3.11 6.23
C GLY A 61 11.24 -2.30 5.66
N TYR A 62 11.75 -1.34 6.42
CA TYR A 62 12.94 -0.56 6.01
C TYR A 62 14.12 -1.47 5.67
N ASP A 63 14.39 -2.48 6.50
CA ASP A 63 15.54 -3.37 6.31
C ASP A 63 15.37 -4.24 5.06
N GLU A 64 14.15 -4.74 4.82
CA GLU A 64 13.82 -5.49 3.61
C GLU A 64 13.99 -4.63 2.37
N PHE A 65 13.50 -3.40 2.41
CA PHE A 65 13.60 -2.48 1.29
C PHE A 65 15.06 -2.15 0.95
N THR A 66 15.88 -1.80 1.95
CA THR A 66 17.29 -1.46 1.73
C THR A 66 18.13 -2.66 1.30
N LYS A 67 17.86 -3.86 1.84
CA LYS A 67 18.51 -5.11 1.39
C LYS A 67 18.11 -5.47 -0.04
N ALA A 68 16.83 -5.34 -0.40
CA ALA A 68 16.37 -5.55 -1.76
C ALA A 68 17.00 -4.55 -2.73
N ALA A 69 17.06 -3.26 -2.35
CA ALA A 69 17.70 -2.21 -3.14
C ALA A 69 19.17 -2.54 -3.44
N ARG A 70 19.95 -3.00 -2.45
CA ARG A 70 21.34 -3.42 -2.64
C ARG A 70 21.44 -4.52 -3.69
N LYS A 71 20.57 -5.55 -3.64
CA LYS A 71 20.57 -6.66 -4.59
C LYS A 71 20.22 -6.21 -6.01
N VAL A 72 19.17 -5.40 -6.15
CA VAL A 72 18.73 -4.90 -7.46
C VAL A 72 19.80 -3.99 -8.07
N LYS A 73 20.42 -3.11 -7.29
CA LYS A 73 21.49 -2.19 -7.80
C LYS A 73 22.72 -2.89 -8.32
N VAL A 74 23.01 -4.12 -7.89
CA VAL A 74 24.10 -4.92 -8.48
C VAL A 74 23.86 -5.20 -9.97
N LEU A 75 22.60 -5.43 -10.35
CA LEU A 75 22.20 -5.72 -11.73
C LEU A 75 21.73 -4.48 -12.49
N TYR A 76 21.15 -3.53 -11.80
CA TYR A 76 20.53 -2.32 -12.34
C TYR A 76 21.00 -1.07 -11.55
N PRO A 77 22.25 -0.61 -11.70
CA PRO A 77 22.83 0.45 -10.87
C PRO A 77 22.12 1.80 -11.00
N ASN A 78 21.43 2.05 -12.10
CA ASN A 78 20.73 3.31 -12.38
C ASN A 78 19.28 3.35 -11.84
N VAL A 79 18.77 2.25 -11.27
CA VAL A 79 17.44 2.22 -10.67
C VAL A 79 17.43 3.01 -9.37
N ASN A 80 16.43 3.86 -9.21
CA ASN A 80 16.26 4.69 -8.03
C ASN A 80 15.47 3.99 -6.93
N PHE A 81 15.92 4.19 -5.70
CA PHE A 81 15.24 3.75 -4.49
C PHE A 81 15.06 4.94 -3.57
N GLU A 82 13.81 5.27 -3.27
CA GLU A 82 13.48 6.44 -2.47
C GLU A 82 12.67 6.06 -1.23
N LEU A 83 12.85 6.81 -0.16
CA LEU A 83 12.14 6.67 1.10
C LEU A 83 11.34 7.94 1.36
N LEU A 84 10.02 7.80 1.45
CA LEU A 84 9.08 8.86 1.78
C LEU A 84 8.37 8.56 3.09
N GLY A 85 8.57 9.37 4.10
CA GLY A 85 7.88 9.23 5.37
C GLY A 85 8.60 9.93 6.52
N SER A 86 7.90 10.04 7.64
CA SER A 86 8.47 10.69 8.82
C SER A 86 9.44 9.78 9.57
N LEU A 87 10.51 10.38 10.07
CA LEU A 87 11.31 9.82 11.15
C LEU A 87 10.56 10.08 12.48
N ASP A 88 10.50 9.06 13.32
CA ASP A 88 9.92 9.15 14.66
C ASP A 88 10.89 8.58 15.70
N PRO A 89 11.93 9.36 16.10
CA PRO A 89 13.00 8.85 16.98
C PRO A 89 12.52 8.36 18.35
N LYS A 90 11.32 8.78 18.77
CA LYS A 90 10.72 8.36 20.04
C LYS A 90 9.99 7.02 19.96
N TYR A 91 9.70 6.54 18.75
CA TYR A 91 9.02 5.27 18.56
C TYR A 91 9.99 4.09 18.74
N PRO A 92 9.66 3.07 19.52
CA PRO A 92 10.61 2.00 19.86
C PRO A 92 11.17 1.21 18.68
N LYS A 93 10.47 1.23 17.54
CA LYS A 93 10.87 0.55 16.30
C LYS A 93 11.39 1.51 15.23
N SER A 94 11.74 2.73 15.62
CA SER A 94 12.31 3.70 14.70
C SER A 94 13.65 3.25 14.16
N VAL A 95 13.89 3.51 12.89
CA VAL A 95 15.22 3.36 12.30
C VAL A 95 16.07 4.53 12.79
N PRO A 96 17.26 4.26 13.38
CA PRO A 96 18.16 5.32 13.79
C PRO A 96 18.58 6.19 12.59
N GLU A 97 18.60 7.51 12.77
CA GLU A 97 18.98 8.42 11.68
C GLU A 97 20.38 8.12 11.13
N VAL A 98 21.32 7.74 11.98
CA VAL A 98 22.68 7.33 11.57
C VAL A 98 22.66 6.16 10.58
N ARG A 99 21.72 5.21 10.74
CA ARG A 99 21.57 4.10 9.81
C ARG A 99 21.01 4.59 8.46
N LEU A 100 20.01 5.47 8.49
CA LEU A 100 19.44 6.04 7.29
C LEU A 100 20.50 6.83 6.50
N ARG A 101 21.25 7.71 7.20
CA ARG A 101 22.33 8.49 6.56
C ARG A 101 23.41 7.61 5.94
N LYS A 102 23.77 6.53 6.61
CA LYS A 102 24.72 5.56 6.05
C LYS A 102 24.20 4.92 4.77
N ASP A 103 22.93 4.50 4.73
CA ASP A 103 22.35 3.90 3.52
C ASP A 103 22.22 4.92 2.37
N GLU A 104 22.09 6.24 2.67
CA GLU A 104 22.15 7.32 1.68
C GLU A 104 23.60 7.54 1.18
N GLU A 105 24.58 7.62 2.07
CA GLU A 105 26.01 7.78 1.73
C GLU A 105 26.52 6.61 0.89
N ASP A 106 26.07 5.40 1.21
CA ASP A 106 26.35 4.19 0.41
C ASP A 106 25.63 4.19 -0.96
N GLY A 107 24.82 5.21 -1.26
CA GLY A 107 24.06 5.33 -2.51
C GLY A 107 22.96 4.29 -2.70
N ILE A 108 22.49 3.65 -1.62
CA ILE A 108 21.49 2.58 -1.69
C ILE A 108 20.09 3.15 -1.83
N VAL A 109 19.77 4.16 -1.02
CA VAL A 109 18.47 4.84 -1.01
C VAL A 109 18.68 6.35 -0.99
N LYS A 110 17.62 7.08 -1.32
CA LYS A 110 17.51 8.52 -1.14
C LYS A 110 16.33 8.81 -0.23
N TYR A 111 16.56 9.44 0.90
CA TYR A 111 15.51 9.92 1.77
C TYR A 111 14.97 11.26 1.24
N ILE A 112 13.69 11.30 0.90
CA ILE A 112 13.04 12.49 0.33
C ILE A 112 12.13 13.21 1.33
N GLY A 113 12.24 12.84 2.63
CA GLY A 113 11.50 13.50 3.70
C GLY A 113 10.06 13.03 3.83
N PHE A 114 9.22 13.93 4.30
CA PHE A 114 7.79 13.72 4.50
C PHE A 114 6.98 14.79 3.77
N THR A 115 5.84 14.42 3.21
CA THR A 115 4.89 15.36 2.61
C THR A 115 3.45 14.96 2.88
N HIS A 116 2.57 15.95 2.94
CA HIS A 116 1.11 15.75 2.88
C HIS A 116 0.58 15.81 1.45
N ASP A 117 1.37 16.34 0.51
CA ASP A 117 1.00 16.50 -0.90
C ASP A 117 1.41 15.25 -1.69
N MET A 118 0.60 14.20 -1.54
CA MET A 118 0.85 12.93 -2.23
C MET A 118 0.57 13.03 -3.73
N ASP A 119 -0.23 14.01 -4.17
CA ASP A 119 -0.50 14.22 -5.59
C ASP A 119 0.78 14.56 -6.35
N LYS A 120 1.62 15.46 -5.81
CA LYS A 120 2.94 15.76 -6.40
C LYS A 120 3.84 14.53 -6.50
N VAL A 121 3.76 13.62 -5.53
CA VAL A 121 4.53 12.39 -5.56
C VAL A 121 4.04 11.48 -6.68
N PHE A 122 2.73 11.31 -6.79
CA PHE A 122 2.11 10.42 -7.77
C PHE A 122 2.10 10.99 -9.20
N GLN A 123 2.31 12.30 -9.40
CA GLN A 123 2.52 12.88 -10.74
C GLN A 123 3.77 12.33 -11.43
N ARG A 124 4.76 11.91 -10.67
CA ARG A 124 6.04 11.43 -11.21
C ARG A 124 5.83 10.13 -12.00
N LYS A 125 6.51 10.01 -13.14
CA LYS A 125 6.51 8.80 -13.97
C LYS A 125 7.49 7.76 -13.43
N GLY A 126 7.27 6.51 -13.79
CA GLY A 126 8.17 5.40 -13.42
C GLY A 126 8.17 5.05 -11.93
N ILE A 127 7.19 5.52 -11.16
CA ILE A 127 7.10 5.21 -9.72
C ILE A 127 6.40 3.88 -9.50
N VAL A 128 7.03 3.03 -8.72
CA VAL A 128 6.46 1.78 -8.17
C VAL A 128 6.37 1.90 -6.66
N ILE A 129 5.17 1.84 -6.13
CA ILE A 129 4.95 1.97 -4.68
C ILE A 129 5.34 0.68 -3.99
N THR A 130 6.21 0.78 -3.00
CA THR A 130 6.73 -0.38 -2.27
C THR A 130 6.44 -0.24 -0.79
N VAL A 131 5.64 -1.17 -0.24
CA VAL A 131 5.27 -1.19 1.19
C VAL A 131 5.51 -2.59 1.76
N PRO A 132 6.75 -2.92 2.16
CA PRO A 132 7.11 -4.24 2.69
C PRO A 132 6.78 -4.37 4.19
N SER A 133 5.64 -3.83 4.64
CA SER A 133 5.20 -3.80 6.03
C SER A 133 4.95 -5.19 6.63
N TYR A 134 5.04 -5.30 7.95
CA TYR A 134 4.78 -6.55 8.68
C TYR A 134 3.36 -6.65 9.24
N SER A 135 2.67 -5.52 9.40
CA SER A 135 1.32 -5.45 9.94
C SER A 135 0.65 -4.15 9.55
N GLU A 136 -0.56 -4.25 9.01
CA GLU A 136 -1.41 -3.12 8.65
C GLU A 136 -2.88 -3.40 9.02
N GLY A 137 -3.63 -2.36 9.32
CA GLY A 137 -5.10 -2.44 9.38
C GLY A 137 -5.68 -2.44 7.97
N MET A 138 -5.63 -1.29 7.33
CA MET A 138 -5.77 -1.07 5.89
C MET A 138 -4.75 -0.01 5.49
N ASN A 139 -3.96 -0.26 4.45
CA ASN A 139 -2.88 0.66 4.09
C ASN A 139 -3.38 1.77 3.16
N ARG A 140 -3.54 2.97 3.73
CA ARG A 140 -4.04 4.13 3.01
C ARG A 140 -3.16 4.53 1.82
N ALA A 141 -1.83 4.49 1.97
CA ALA A 141 -0.91 4.84 0.88
C ALA A 141 -1.06 3.92 -0.33
N LEU A 142 -1.41 2.64 -0.11
CA LEU A 142 -1.69 1.70 -1.21
C LEU A 142 -3.01 2.02 -1.91
N MET A 143 -4.06 2.42 -1.17
CA MET A 143 -5.32 2.86 -1.78
C MET A 143 -5.10 4.11 -2.65
N GLU A 144 -4.37 5.09 -2.13
CA GLU A 144 -4.03 6.34 -2.84
C GLU A 144 -3.16 6.06 -4.08
N ALA A 145 -2.20 5.15 -3.96
CA ALA A 145 -1.38 4.68 -5.09
C ALA A 145 -2.24 4.04 -6.18
N CYS A 146 -3.16 3.15 -5.81
CA CYS A 146 -4.11 2.55 -6.76
C CYS A 146 -4.93 3.65 -7.47
N ALA A 147 -5.50 4.59 -6.72
CA ALA A 147 -6.30 5.68 -7.28
C ALA A 147 -5.51 6.55 -8.26
N SER A 148 -4.21 6.70 -8.00
CA SER A 148 -3.31 7.46 -8.89
C SER A 148 -2.70 6.62 -10.02
N GLY A 149 -3.12 5.36 -10.17
CA GLY A 149 -2.63 4.45 -11.21
C GLY A 149 -1.18 4.04 -11.02
N LYS A 150 -0.73 3.82 -9.77
CA LYS A 150 0.65 3.40 -9.52
C LYS A 150 0.74 1.89 -9.31
N PRO A 151 1.68 1.20 -9.98
CA PRO A 151 2.01 -0.19 -9.69
C PRO A 151 2.47 -0.37 -8.24
N ILE A 152 2.21 -1.54 -7.67
CA ILE A 152 2.46 -1.81 -6.25
C ILE A 152 3.30 -3.06 -6.07
N ILE A 153 4.27 -3.03 -5.16
CA ILE A 153 4.91 -4.21 -4.59
C ILE A 153 4.72 -4.13 -3.07
N THR A 154 4.09 -5.12 -2.48
CA THR A 154 3.78 -5.08 -1.05
C THR A 154 3.79 -6.47 -0.41
N SER A 155 3.86 -6.49 0.92
CA SER A 155 3.78 -7.75 1.66
C SER A 155 2.41 -8.40 1.52
N ASP A 156 2.39 -9.73 1.41
CA ASP A 156 1.18 -10.55 1.43
C ASP A 156 0.62 -10.68 2.86
N ILE A 157 0.16 -9.56 3.39
CA ILE A 157 -0.48 -9.47 4.71
C ILE A 157 -1.84 -8.80 4.60
N PRO A 158 -2.75 -9.03 5.56
CA PRO A 158 -4.01 -8.31 5.65
C PRO A 158 -3.77 -6.79 5.71
N GLY A 159 -4.58 -6.03 4.99
CA GLY A 159 -4.45 -4.56 4.90
C GLY A 159 -3.49 -4.09 3.80
N CYS A 160 -2.66 -4.97 3.24
CA CYS A 160 -1.81 -4.68 2.08
C CYS A 160 -2.24 -5.47 0.84
N ARG A 161 -2.47 -6.79 0.99
CA ARG A 161 -2.82 -7.67 -0.13
C ARG A 161 -4.07 -7.25 -0.89
N GLU A 162 -5.00 -6.59 -0.22
CA GLU A 162 -6.24 -6.11 -0.80
C GLU A 162 -6.01 -5.08 -1.92
N ALA A 163 -4.86 -4.39 -1.91
CA ALA A 163 -4.51 -3.42 -2.94
C ALA A 163 -3.94 -4.06 -4.22
N VAL A 164 -3.56 -5.33 -4.18
CA VAL A 164 -2.88 -6.00 -5.29
C VAL A 164 -3.75 -7.06 -5.94
N VAL A 165 -3.72 -7.11 -7.26
CA VAL A 165 -4.09 -8.24 -8.10
C VAL A 165 -2.79 -8.77 -8.70
N GLU A 166 -2.29 -9.90 -8.17
CA GLU A 166 -0.99 -10.47 -8.50
C GLU A 166 -0.76 -10.53 -10.02
N GLY A 167 0.36 -9.95 -10.46
CA GLY A 167 0.76 -9.92 -11.87
C GLY A 167 -0.08 -9.03 -12.79
N LYS A 168 -1.01 -8.21 -12.23
CA LYS A 168 -1.84 -7.27 -13.02
C LYS A 168 -1.62 -5.81 -12.65
N ASN A 169 -1.55 -5.49 -11.37
CA ASN A 169 -1.22 -4.14 -10.92
C ASN A 169 -0.05 -4.09 -9.94
N GLY A 170 0.50 -5.26 -9.61
CA GLY A 170 1.60 -5.37 -8.66
C GLY A 170 1.99 -6.79 -8.35
N PHE A 171 2.83 -6.93 -7.34
CA PHE A 171 3.32 -8.21 -6.83
C PHE A 171 3.20 -8.28 -5.31
N LEU A 172 2.79 -9.45 -4.83
CA LEU A 172 2.76 -9.80 -3.41
C LEU A 172 4.02 -10.57 -3.03
N VAL A 173 4.61 -10.21 -1.90
CA VAL A 173 5.81 -10.89 -1.39
C VAL A 173 5.59 -11.32 0.06
N PRO A 174 6.20 -12.43 0.51
CA PRO A 174 6.17 -12.77 1.93
C PRO A 174 6.75 -11.65 2.78
N ALA A 175 6.08 -11.32 3.90
CA ALA A 175 6.61 -10.35 4.84
C ALA A 175 7.98 -10.79 5.38
N ARG A 176 8.86 -9.84 5.68
CA ARG A 176 10.23 -10.07 6.18
C ARG A 176 11.12 -10.87 5.22
N ASN A 177 10.89 -10.75 3.93
CA ASN A 177 11.66 -11.45 2.92
C ASN A 177 12.21 -10.47 1.86
N ALA A 178 13.44 -10.01 2.11
CA ALA A 178 14.14 -9.08 1.21
C ALA A 178 14.48 -9.71 -0.14
N ASP A 179 14.64 -11.03 -0.19
CA ASP A 179 14.97 -11.75 -1.44
C ASP A 179 13.75 -11.77 -2.36
N ALA A 180 12.61 -12.19 -1.84
CA ALA A 180 11.36 -12.16 -2.60
C ALA A 180 10.99 -10.72 -3.02
N LEU A 181 11.30 -9.72 -2.19
CA LEU A 181 11.09 -8.31 -2.55
C LEU A 181 11.99 -7.90 -3.73
N ALA A 182 13.27 -8.27 -3.69
CA ALA A 182 14.20 -8.01 -4.80
C ALA A 182 13.76 -8.71 -6.09
N GLU A 183 13.33 -9.97 -6.01
CA GLU A 183 12.81 -10.72 -7.15
C GLU A 183 11.57 -10.04 -7.76
N ALA A 184 10.63 -9.59 -6.94
CA ALA A 184 9.45 -8.86 -7.42
C ALA A 184 9.83 -7.54 -8.12
N MET A 185 10.82 -6.81 -7.58
CA MET A 185 11.37 -5.61 -8.21
C MET A 185 12.01 -5.93 -9.56
N LEU A 186 12.80 -7.00 -9.65
CA LEU A 186 13.41 -7.45 -10.91
C LEU A 186 12.34 -7.88 -11.93
N ARG A 187 11.32 -8.62 -11.52
CA ARG A 187 10.16 -8.95 -12.38
C ARG A 187 9.53 -7.70 -12.96
N TYR A 188 9.30 -6.66 -12.15
CA TYR A 188 8.74 -5.40 -12.63
C TYR A 188 9.66 -4.68 -13.63
N LEU A 189 10.96 -4.69 -13.40
CA LEU A 189 11.93 -4.08 -14.31
C LEU A 189 11.94 -4.74 -15.70
N HIS A 190 11.67 -6.03 -15.79
CA HIS A 190 11.60 -6.78 -17.04
C HIS A 190 10.30 -6.56 -17.85
N LEU A 191 9.28 -5.93 -17.25
CA LEU A 191 8.04 -5.63 -17.96
C LEU A 191 8.30 -4.62 -19.08
N SER A 192 7.65 -4.87 -20.23
CA SER A 192 7.60 -3.91 -21.34
C SER A 192 6.90 -2.62 -20.95
N PRO A 193 7.09 -1.52 -21.66
CA PRO A 193 6.37 -0.27 -21.42
C PRO A 193 4.85 -0.45 -21.44
N GLN A 194 4.32 -1.31 -22.31
CA GLN A 194 2.89 -1.60 -22.38
C GLN A 194 2.41 -2.31 -21.11
N GLU A 195 3.10 -3.37 -20.68
CA GLU A 195 2.74 -4.09 -19.45
C GLU A 195 2.79 -3.17 -18.22
N LYS A 196 3.77 -2.26 -18.14
CA LYS A 196 3.83 -1.24 -17.07
C LYS A 196 2.63 -0.29 -17.11
N GLN A 197 2.14 0.04 -18.32
CA GLN A 197 0.93 0.83 -18.48
C GLN A 197 -0.31 0.03 -18.08
N ASP A 198 -0.40 -1.23 -18.44
CA ASP A 198 -1.49 -2.13 -18.06
C ASP A 198 -1.58 -2.27 -16.53
N PHE A 199 -0.42 -2.37 -15.84
CA PHE A 199 -0.35 -2.35 -14.36
C PHE A 199 -0.92 -1.05 -13.79
N SER A 200 -0.61 0.08 -14.42
CA SER A 200 -1.14 1.38 -14.01
C SER A 200 -2.67 1.44 -14.17
N ASP A 201 -3.20 0.94 -15.26
CA ASP A 201 -4.62 0.93 -15.58
C ASP A 201 -5.40 0.02 -14.62
N GLU A 202 -4.87 -1.16 -14.33
CA GLU A 202 -5.47 -2.08 -13.36
C GLU A 202 -5.42 -1.53 -11.93
N SER A 203 -4.36 -0.79 -11.54
CA SER A 203 -4.33 -0.10 -10.25
C SER A 203 -5.50 0.88 -10.13
N ARG A 204 -5.73 1.74 -11.11
CA ARG A 204 -6.84 2.70 -11.11
C ARG A 204 -8.19 1.99 -11.05
N LYS A 205 -8.39 0.99 -11.88
CA LYS A 205 -9.61 0.18 -11.90
C LYS A 205 -9.87 -0.52 -10.56
N LYS A 206 -8.82 -1.01 -9.90
CA LYS A 206 -8.91 -1.59 -8.55
C LYS A 206 -9.44 -0.57 -7.55
N ALA A 207 -8.93 0.67 -7.58
CA ALA A 207 -9.39 1.72 -6.69
C ALA A 207 -10.87 2.06 -6.92
N GLU A 208 -11.28 2.27 -8.17
CA GLU A 208 -12.66 2.58 -8.55
C GLU A 208 -13.65 1.49 -8.11
N ASN A 209 -13.23 0.23 -8.23
CA ASN A 209 -14.08 -0.89 -7.89
C ASN A 209 -14.13 -1.20 -6.37
N LEU A 210 -13.09 -0.85 -5.60
CA LEU A 210 -12.96 -1.32 -4.23
C LEU A 210 -12.77 -0.22 -3.19
N PHE A 211 -12.05 0.86 -3.52
CA PHE A 211 -11.59 1.84 -2.55
C PHE A 211 -12.36 3.15 -2.54
N ASP A 212 -13.41 3.28 -3.37
CA ASP A 212 -14.24 4.49 -3.37
C ASP A 212 -15.00 4.62 -2.04
N VAL A 213 -14.81 5.75 -1.35
CA VAL A 213 -15.48 6.08 -0.10
C VAL A 213 -17.01 6.10 -0.23
N GLN A 214 -17.56 6.34 -1.42
CA GLN A 214 -19.00 6.32 -1.67
C GLN A 214 -19.62 4.94 -1.36
N ARG A 215 -18.85 3.86 -1.58
CA ARG A 215 -19.26 2.48 -1.21
C ARG A 215 -19.40 2.34 0.31
N VAL A 216 -18.48 2.94 1.05
CA VAL A 216 -18.46 2.95 2.52
C VAL A 216 -19.65 3.75 3.04
N ILE A 217 -19.87 4.96 2.51
CA ILE A 217 -21.01 5.82 2.85
C ILE A 217 -22.33 5.09 2.62
N ALA A 218 -22.55 4.49 1.45
CA ALA A 218 -23.75 3.75 1.14
C ALA A 218 -24.00 2.61 2.13
N LYS A 219 -22.94 1.93 2.57
CA LYS A 219 -23.05 0.82 3.55
C LYS A 219 -23.42 1.33 4.94
N TYR A 220 -22.85 2.43 5.39
CA TYR A 220 -23.21 3.06 6.66
C TYR A 220 -24.67 3.58 6.64
N THR A 221 -25.06 4.27 5.59
CA THR A 221 -26.44 4.76 5.42
C THR A 221 -27.46 3.63 5.53
N LYS A 222 -27.17 2.49 4.86
CA LYS A 222 -28.05 1.32 4.96
C LYS A 222 -28.18 0.78 6.40
N ILE A 223 -27.08 0.75 7.15
CA ILE A 223 -27.08 0.27 8.55
C ILE A 223 -27.90 1.22 9.43
N ILE A 224 -27.75 2.53 9.24
CA ILE A 224 -28.48 3.56 10.01
C ILE A 224 -29.97 3.40 9.77
N HIS A 225 -30.42 3.36 8.54
CA HIS A 225 -31.85 3.23 8.21
C HIS A 225 -32.46 1.90 8.72
N GLN A 226 -31.71 0.80 8.69
CA GLN A 226 -32.18 -0.47 9.26
C GLN A 226 -32.39 -0.39 10.78
N ASN A 227 -31.55 0.36 11.50
CA ASN A 227 -31.70 0.54 12.94
C ASN A 227 -32.86 1.50 13.29
N GLU A 228 -33.09 2.56 12.51
CA GLU A 228 -34.22 3.46 12.68
C GLU A 228 -35.56 2.72 12.52
N THR A 229 -35.67 1.87 11.50
CA THR A 229 -36.88 1.07 11.28
C THR A 229 -37.17 0.09 12.44
N LEU A 230 -36.12 -0.45 13.07
CA LEU A 230 -36.27 -1.33 14.24
C LEU A 230 -36.66 -0.56 15.50
N MET A 231 -36.30 0.74 15.64
CA MET A 231 -36.68 1.57 16.78
C MET A 231 -38.11 2.12 16.67
N THR A 232 -38.64 2.29 15.45
CA THR A 232 -40.00 2.79 15.22
C THR A 232 -41.07 1.71 15.28
N ASN A 233 -40.67 0.43 15.23
CA ASN A 233 -41.58 -0.73 15.30
C ASN A 233 -41.63 -1.42 16.69
N ASN A 234 -40.99 -0.84 17.71
CA ASN A 234 -41.06 -1.22 19.12
C ASN A 234 -41.70 -0.11 19.94
#